data_5fa761ab9a5e00d676557f0abe51d280
#
_entry.id   5fa761ab9a5e00d676557f0abe51d280
#
_cell.length_a   1.000
_cell.length_b   1.000
_cell.length_c   1.000
_cell.angle_alpha   90.00
_cell.angle_beta   90.00
_cell.angle_gamma   90.00
#
_symmetry.space_group_name_H-M   'P 1'
#
loop_
_entity.id
_entity.type
_entity.pdbx_description
1 polymer ?
#
loop_
_entity_poly.entity_id
_entity_poly.type
_entity_poly.pdbx_seq_one_letter_code
_entity_poly.pdbx_strand_id
1 'polypeptide(L)'
;MKPVCRYTSEQVRKAGLTIITAHAGCEGTPANSLENIRAAIESGAEMLEIDVNSDGERLYLSHDSKDDPASCVSFETFMSILADVPALRVNCDVKQEGLVIPVMEIARKYGQEWRILFTGSCNEDGILADGLGADLWVGIWDGDTKTVMQEHAEKYGYLKDLTINTNAALITDENAAYLREHGVGLSGWTISNEADLRRFLKLGLTNITTRTPKLALALRDEIQGTPASRGLVPEAQIESLIRTAGRIMRSVPDEVRNNPESKEGSANFVTAYDVKVQEFLKNGLAELYPEATFFAEEDGESRRSFGEGYTFIIDPIDGTTNFMCGYNTSAVSVGLLLDGQSIFGGIYDPYRDEYFSAVKGQGAFCNGTPIRVSDRPVARGIVSIGAAPYRKDTLADTMLAMTGELFAVFADFRRSGSAALDICHVACGRSDAFCEPVLSPWDFAAGSVILSEAGGVATDFAGKPLTLSAPSSCVFGSAKSHGVALDICRKYAPTIEKVL
;
A
#
# COMPACT_ATOMS: atom_id res chain seq x y z
N MET A 1 15.01 -10.05 -9.82
CA MET A 1 14.59 -10.81 -8.61
C MET A 1 13.25 -10.26 -8.22
N LYS A 2 12.20 -11.08 -8.07
CA LYS A 2 10.90 -10.56 -7.59
C LYS A 2 11.06 -10.29 -6.08
N PRO A 3 10.70 -9.10 -5.58
CA PRO A 3 10.75 -8.83 -4.16
C PRO A 3 9.75 -9.74 -3.43
N VAL A 4 10.19 -10.42 -2.38
CA VAL A 4 9.35 -11.38 -1.63
C VAL A 4 8.80 -10.78 -0.34
N CYS A 5 9.47 -9.76 0.23
CA CYS A 5 8.94 -9.02 1.36
C CYS A 5 7.68 -8.25 0.94
N ARG A 6 6.52 -8.64 1.49
CA ARG A 6 5.18 -8.13 1.08
C ARG A 6 4.65 -7.02 1.99
N TYR A 7 5.08 -6.99 3.24
CA TYR A 7 4.56 -6.10 4.27
C TYR A 7 5.68 -5.36 4.96
N THR A 8 5.48 -4.09 5.28
CA THR A 8 6.44 -3.36 6.09
C THR A 8 6.42 -3.86 7.53
N SER A 9 7.55 -3.75 8.24
CA SER A 9 7.61 -4.12 9.65
C SER A 9 6.61 -3.34 10.51
N GLU A 10 6.29 -2.11 10.14
CA GLU A 10 5.29 -1.29 10.83
C GLU A 10 3.86 -1.83 10.62
N GLN A 11 3.50 -2.25 9.39
CA GLN A 11 2.21 -2.90 9.13
C GLN A 11 2.08 -4.18 9.96
N VAL A 12 3.11 -5.04 9.98
CA VAL A 12 3.14 -6.28 10.74
C VAL A 12 2.99 -6.00 12.25
N ARG A 13 3.71 -5.01 12.79
CA ARG A 13 3.62 -4.59 14.20
C ARG A 13 2.22 -4.08 14.55
N LYS A 14 1.62 -3.22 13.72
CA LYS A 14 0.26 -2.69 13.94
C LYS A 14 -0.80 -3.78 13.93
N ALA A 15 -0.60 -4.86 13.19
CA ALA A 15 -1.47 -6.03 13.20
C ALA A 15 -1.30 -6.95 14.43
N GLY A 16 -0.39 -6.61 15.33
CA GLY A 16 -0.08 -7.42 16.51
C GLY A 16 0.68 -8.71 16.20
N LEU A 17 1.39 -8.74 15.07
CA LEU A 17 2.24 -9.85 14.66
C LEU A 17 3.72 -9.55 14.99
N THR A 18 4.48 -10.61 15.27
CA THR A 18 5.93 -10.50 15.47
C THR A 18 6.62 -10.22 14.14
N ILE A 19 7.47 -9.17 14.10
CA ILE A 19 8.35 -8.87 12.98
C ILE A 19 9.44 -9.95 12.91
N ILE A 20 9.74 -10.44 11.73
CA ILE A 20 10.85 -11.37 11.52
C ILE A 20 12.00 -10.63 10.83
N THR A 21 13.13 -10.57 11.53
CA THR A 21 14.39 -9.99 11.05
C THR A 21 15.33 -11.12 10.61
N ALA A 22 15.77 -11.09 9.35
CA ALA A 22 16.82 -11.96 8.86
C ALA A 22 18.17 -11.47 9.41
N HIS A 23 18.88 -12.32 10.14
CA HIS A 23 20.22 -12.03 10.71
C HIS A 23 21.29 -11.92 9.59
N ALA A 24 22.32 -11.15 9.83
CA ALA A 24 23.50 -11.03 8.97
C ALA A 24 24.22 -12.39 8.82
N GLY A 25 23.74 -13.27 7.94
CA GLY A 25 24.20 -14.66 7.77
C GLY A 25 23.05 -15.66 7.89
N CYS A 26 21.88 -15.30 7.38
CA CYS A 26 20.69 -16.16 7.39
C CYS A 26 20.77 -17.27 6.31
N GLU A 27 19.93 -18.30 6.47
CA GLU A 27 19.78 -19.43 5.52
C GLU A 27 21.10 -20.10 5.11
N GLY A 28 22.09 -20.09 6.01
CA GLY A 28 23.39 -20.73 5.79
C GLY A 28 24.35 -19.95 4.88
N THR A 29 24.05 -18.70 4.56
CA THR A 29 24.93 -17.85 3.74
C THR A 29 26.05 -17.19 4.57
N PRO A 30 27.16 -16.79 3.94
CA PRO A 30 28.19 -16.00 4.62
C PRO A 30 27.63 -14.67 5.14
N ALA A 31 28.00 -14.28 6.36
CA ALA A 31 27.50 -13.05 6.97
C ALA A 31 27.88 -11.82 6.13
N ASN A 32 26.97 -10.84 6.08
CA ASN A 32 27.17 -9.55 5.41
C ASN A 32 27.54 -9.64 3.90
N SER A 33 27.30 -10.78 3.27
CA SER A 33 27.60 -11.02 1.87
C SER A 33 26.44 -10.68 0.94
N LEU A 34 26.71 -10.60 -0.37
CA LEU A 34 25.64 -10.45 -1.38
C LEU A 34 24.68 -11.64 -1.39
N GLU A 35 25.17 -12.85 -1.08
CA GLU A 35 24.37 -14.05 -0.93
C GLU A 35 23.41 -13.93 0.26
N ASN A 36 23.88 -13.39 1.39
CA ASN A 36 23.05 -13.16 2.56
C ASN A 36 21.93 -12.15 2.25
N ILE A 37 22.27 -11.03 1.63
CA ILE A 37 21.28 -10.00 1.25
C ILE A 37 20.20 -10.61 0.36
N ARG A 38 20.57 -11.42 -0.63
CA ARG A 38 19.63 -12.13 -1.50
C ARG A 38 18.77 -13.14 -0.75
N ALA A 39 19.39 -13.95 0.11
CA ALA A 39 18.66 -14.95 0.91
C ALA A 39 17.64 -14.31 1.86
N ALA A 40 18.01 -13.18 2.49
CA ALA A 40 17.12 -12.40 3.32
C ALA A 40 15.92 -11.86 2.53
N ILE A 41 16.15 -11.25 1.36
CA ILE A 41 15.10 -10.76 0.46
C ILE A 41 14.17 -11.91 0.03
N GLU A 42 14.74 -13.04 -0.40
CA GLU A 42 13.99 -14.22 -0.85
C GLU A 42 13.24 -14.95 0.28
N SER A 43 13.64 -14.75 1.53
CA SER A 43 12.94 -15.34 2.68
C SER A 43 11.56 -14.73 2.91
N GLY A 44 11.37 -13.47 2.53
CA GLY A 44 10.16 -12.70 2.83
C GLY A 44 10.17 -12.02 4.19
N ALA A 45 11.30 -12.01 4.91
CA ALA A 45 11.45 -11.27 6.17
C ALA A 45 11.13 -9.78 6.00
N GLU A 46 10.55 -9.18 7.01
CA GLU A 46 10.17 -7.76 6.99
C GLU A 46 11.36 -6.84 7.29
N MET A 47 12.44 -7.40 7.83
CA MET A 47 13.65 -6.67 8.17
C MET A 47 14.90 -7.51 7.90
N LEU A 48 15.97 -6.85 7.48
CA LEU A 48 17.31 -7.44 7.37
C LEU A 48 18.25 -6.73 8.34
N GLU A 49 18.95 -7.49 9.15
CA GLU A 49 20.08 -7.00 9.97
C GLU A 49 21.37 -7.07 9.17
N ILE A 50 22.16 -6.01 9.26
CA ILE A 50 23.50 -5.92 8.70
C ILE A 50 24.44 -5.30 9.73
N ASP A 51 25.67 -5.80 9.77
CA ASP A 51 26.73 -5.20 10.57
C ASP A 51 27.42 -4.09 9.79
N VAL A 52 27.51 -2.88 10.36
CA VAL A 52 28.10 -1.71 9.68
C VAL A 52 29.39 -1.28 10.36
N ASN A 53 30.47 -1.22 9.59
CA ASN A 53 31.77 -0.74 9.99
C ASN A 53 32.25 0.40 9.07
N SER A 54 33.34 1.07 9.47
CA SER A 54 34.00 2.13 8.71
C SER A 54 35.53 2.01 8.79
N ASP A 55 36.20 2.33 7.68
CA ASP A 55 37.66 2.55 7.65
C ASP A 55 38.04 4.04 7.77
N GLY A 56 37.04 4.91 8.03
CA GLY A 56 37.17 6.36 8.11
C GLY A 56 36.91 7.11 6.79
N GLU A 57 36.91 6.39 5.65
CA GLU A 57 36.61 6.94 4.33
C GLU A 57 35.30 6.42 3.76
N ARG A 58 34.94 5.15 4.04
CA ARG A 58 33.75 4.49 3.52
C ARG A 58 33.10 3.58 4.57
N LEU A 59 31.80 3.35 4.40
CA LEU A 59 31.04 2.36 5.17
C LEU A 59 31.00 1.03 4.41
N TYR A 60 31.15 -0.06 5.14
CA TYR A 60 31.11 -1.42 4.60
C TYR A 60 30.42 -2.40 5.56
N LEU A 61 29.96 -3.54 5.02
CA LEU A 61 29.25 -4.54 5.78
C LEU A 61 30.22 -5.58 6.30
N SER A 62 30.47 -5.59 7.61
CA SER A 62 31.28 -6.61 8.32
C SER A 62 31.02 -6.55 9.82
N HIS A 63 31.06 -7.72 10.44
CA HIS A 63 31.03 -7.84 11.90
C HIS A 63 32.37 -7.49 12.55
N ASP A 64 33.49 -7.77 11.89
CA ASP A 64 34.84 -7.51 12.43
C ASP A 64 35.49 -6.30 11.74
N SER A 65 35.91 -5.31 12.53
CA SER A 65 36.62 -4.13 12.03
C SER A 65 38.00 -4.42 11.44
N LYS A 66 38.51 -5.66 11.60
CA LYS A 66 39.79 -6.11 11.03
C LYS A 66 39.66 -6.69 9.62
N ASP A 67 38.42 -6.89 9.13
CA ASP A 67 38.22 -7.35 7.78
C ASP A 67 38.71 -6.32 6.77
N ASP A 68 39.26 -6.78 5.65
CA ASP A 68 39.68 -5.88 4.57
C ASP A 68 38.45 -5.20 3.94
N PRO A 69 38.30 -3.89 4.11
CA PRO A 69 37.13 -3.16 3.57
C PRO A 69 36.97 -3.34 2.06
N ALA A 70 38.06 -3.60 1.31
CA ALA A 70 38.01 -3.80 -0.13
C ALA A 70 37.34 -5.11 -0.54
N SER A 71 37.34 -6.10 0.35
CA SER A 71 36.68 -7.40 0.15
C SER A 71 35.22 -7.43 0.61
N CYS A 72 34.78 -6.41 1.35
CA CYS A 72 33.44 -6.33 1.92
C CYS A 72 32.45 -5.62 0.98
N VAL A 73 31.15 -5.89 1.15
CA VAL A 73 30.10 -5.16 0.46
C VAL A 73 30.05 -3.73 0.98
N SER A 74 30.16 -2.74 0.11
CA SER A 74 30.00 -1.34 0.52
C SER A 74 28.56 -1.03 0.89
N PHE A 75 28.35 -0.13 1.87
CA PHE A 75 27.01 0.29 2.26
C PHE A 75 26.24 0.95 1.10
N GLU A 76 26.93 1.66 0.20
CA GLU A 76 26.31 2.24 -1.00
C GLU A 76 25.82 1.14 -1.98
N THR A 77 26.61 0.08 -2.20
CA THR A 77 26.16 -1.07 -3.00
C THR A 77 24.93 -1.72 -2.40
N PHE A 78 24.91 -1.89 -1.09
CA PHE A 78 23.76 -2.42 -0.36
C PHE A 78 22.51 -1.54 -0.57
N MET A 79 22.60 -0.22 -0.38
CA MET A 79 21.48 0.71 -0.59
C MET A 79 20.97 0.68 -2.03
N SER A 80 21.85 0.51 -3.01
CA SER A 80 21.47 0.36 -4.43
C SER A 80 20.64 -0.90 -4.67
N ILE A 81 20.98 -2.04 -4.02
CA ILE A 81 20.21 -3.29 -4.12
C ILE A 81 18.82 -3.13 -3.53
N LEU A 82 18.70 -2.39 -2.43
CA LEU A 82 17.42 -2.19 -1.74
C LEU A 82 16.44 -1.30 -2.49
N ALA A 83 16.88 -0.54 -3.48
CA ALA A 83 16.00 0.31 -4.29
C ALA A 83 14.85 -0.49 -4.95
N ASP A 84 15.11 -1.75 -5.28
CA ASP A 84 14.16 -2.66 -5.92
C ASP A 84 13.31 -3.49 -4.91
N VAL A 85 13.45 -3.24 -3.60
CA VAL A 85 12.77 -4.02 -2.53
C VAL A 85 11.96 -3.07 -1.64
N PRO A 86 10.74 -2.69 -2.02
CA PRO A 86 10.03 -1.56 -1.44
C PRO A 86 9.60 -1.71 0.03
N ALA A 87 9.38 -2.92 0.55
CA ALA A 87 8.84 -3.10 1.91
C ALA A 87 9.90 -3.44 2.98
N LEU A 88 11.11 -3.84 2.56
CA LEU A 88 12.14 -4.33 3.48
C LEU A 88 12.77 -3.18 4.29
N ARG A 89 12.75 -3.28 5.62
CA ARG A 89 13.51 -2.41 6.52
C ARG A 89 14.90 -2.96 6.81
N VAL A 90 15.76 -2.12 7.33
CA VAL A 90 17.15 -2.47 7.65
C VAL A 90 17.44 -2.13 9.10
N ASN A 91 17.90 -3.14 9.85
CA ASN A 91 18.54 -2.94 11.13
C ASN A 91 20.05 -2.81 10.90
N CYS A 92 20.56 -1.60 11.03
CA CYS A 92 21.99 -1.30 11.00
C CYS A 92 22.58 -1.54 12.41
N ASP A 93 23.19 -2.71 12.61
CA ASP A 93 23.94 -3.00 13.82
C ASP A 93 25.33 -2.36 13.70
N VAL A 94 25.47 -1.14 14.21
CA VAL A 94 26.72 -0.38 14.08
C VAL A 94 27.77 -0.89 15.05
N LYS A 95 28.95 -1.16 14.53
CA LYS A 95 30.07 -1.75 15.29
C LYS A 95 31.02 -0.70 15.88
N GLN A 96 30.87 0.55 15.50
CA GLN A 96 31.67 1.68 15.97
C GLN A 96 30.77 2.87 16.31
N GLU A 97 31.16 3.67 17.28
CA GLU A 97 30.49 4.93 17.58
C GLU A 97 30.64 5.94 16.44
N GLY A 98 29.68 6.85 16.31
CA GLY A 98 29.71 7.95 15.34
C GLY A 98 29.25 7.56 13.92
N LEU A 99 28.78 6.33 13.67
CA LEU A 99 28.35 5.90 12.31
C LEU A 99 26.91 6.27 11.95
N VAL A 100 26.08 6.69 12.91
CA VAL A 100 24.66 7.02 12.66
C VAL A 100 24.51 8.09 11.58
N ILE A 101 25.24 9.22 11.70
CA ILE A 101 25.19 10.32 10.75
C ILE A 101 25.65 9.89 9.35
N PRO A 102 26.83 9.28 9.16
CA PRO A 102 27.29 8.78 7.86
C PRO A 102 26.33 7.78 7.20
N VAL A 103 25.75 6.86 7.97
CA VAL A 103 24.74 5.90 7.47
C VAL A 103 23.52 6.65 6.95
N MET A 104 22.98 7.62 7.71
CA MET A 104 21.82 8.40 7.31
C MET A 104 22.08 9.30 6.10
N GLU A 105 23.27 9.87 5.97
CA GLU A 105 23.66 10.66 4.79
C GLU A 105 23.63 9.83 3.50
N ILE A 106 24.20 8.61 3.55
CA ILE A 106 24.14 7.70 2.40
C ILE A 106 22.69 7.26 2.14
N ALA A 107 21.93 6.87 3.18
CA ALA A 107 20.54 6.46 3.01
C ALA A 107 19.70 7.56 2.34
N ARG A 108 19.86 8.83 2.73
CA ARG A 108 19.20 10.00 2.10
C ARG A 108 19.61 10.20 0.65
N LYS A 109 20.87 10.01 0.30
CA LYS A 109 21.34 10.07 -1.09
C LYS A 109 20.57 9.12 -2.02
N TYR A 110 20.10 7.99 -1.45
CA TYR A 110 19.28 6.99 -2.16
C TYR A 110 17.77 7.14 -1.90
N GLY A 111 17.32 8.13 -1.11
CA GLY A 111 15.90 8.32 -0.74
C GLY A 111 15.34 7.19 0.12
N GLN A 112 16.17 6.58 0.96
CA GLN A 112 15.84 5.35 1.70
C GLN A 112 16.05 5.49 3.23
N GLU A 113 16.18 6.70 3.75
CA GLU A 113 16.36 6.97 5.18
C GLU A 113 15.25 6.40 6.06
N TRP A 114 14.03 6.34 5.56
CA TRP A 114 12.87 5.78 6.25
C TRP A 114 12.99 4.30 6.60
N ARG A 115 13.93 3.57 5.95
CA ARG A 115 14.15 2.14 6.18
C ARG A 115 15.03 1.85 7.37
N ILE A 116 15.84 2.81 7.78
CA ILE A 116 16.94 2.59 8.71
C ILE A 116 16.44 2.53 10.15
N LEU A 117 16.87 1.50 10.84
CA LEU A 117 16.80 1.30 12.27
C LEU A 117 18.21 1.08 12.77
N PHE A 118 18.54 1.54 13.96
CA PHE A 118 19.86 1.35 14.56
C PHE A 118 19.84 0.42 15.77
N THR A 119 20.88 -0.42 15.85
CA THR A 119 21.27 -1.19 17.03
C THR A 119 22.80 -1.16 17.17
N GLY A 120 23.33 -1.80 18.22
CA GLY A 120 24.77 -1.90 18.44
C GLY A 120 25.37 -0.69 19.18
N SER A 121 26.53 -0.20 18.72
CA SER A 121 27.30 0.87 19.36
C SER A 121 26.75 2.26 19.05
N CYS A 122 25.43 2.45 19.12
CA CYS A 122 24.75 3.71 18.80
C CYS A 122 24.01 4.35 19.97
N ASN A 123 24.17 3.86 21.19
CA ASN A 123 23.40 4.32 22.36
C ASN A 123 23.55 5.83 22.64
N GLU A 124 24.72 6.40 22.39
CA GLU A 124 24.96 7.85 22.56
C GLU A 124 24.41 8.64 21.36
N ASP A 125 24.39 8.05 20.18
CA ASP A 125 23.86 8.64 18.95
C ASP A 125 22.34 8.50 18.84
N GLY A 126 21.68 7.79 19.76
CA GLY A 126 20.25 7.53 19.72
C GLY A 126 19.37 8.76 19.67
N ILE A 127 19.76 9.82 20.40
CA ILE A 127 19.07 11.13 20.37
C ILE A 127 19.21 11.77 18.99
N LEU A 128 20.36 11.61 18.35
CA LEU A 128 20.60 12.09 16.98
C LEU A 128 19.78 11.28 15.96
N ALA A 129 19.64 9.97 16.16
CA ALA A 129 18.81 9.12 15.32
C ALA A 129 17.33 9.56 15.37
N ASP A 130 16.77 9.81 16.53
CA ASP A 130 15.42 10.38 16.70
C ASP A 130 15.26 11.73 15.98
N GLY A 131 16.23 12.62 16.11
CA GLY A 131 16.26 13.91 15.42
C GLY A 131 16.44 13.81 13.90
N LEU A 132 16.92 12.67 13.42
CA LEU A 132 17.15 12.39 12.00
C LEU A 132 16.00 11.62 11.33
N GLY A 133 14.98 11.20 12.09
CA GLY A 133 13.85 10.40 11.59
C GLY A 133 14.16 8.91 11.44
N ALA A 134 15.20 8.41 12.12
CA ALA A 134 15.49 6.98 12.22
C ALA A 134 14.99 6.41 13.55
N ASP A 135 14.60 5.14 13.55
CA ASP A 135 14.25 4.41 14.76
C ASP A 135 15.52 3.88 15.45
N LEU A 136 15.52 3.91 16.78
CA LEU A 136 16.53 3.31 17.62
C LEU A 136 15.93 2.21 18.49
N TRP A 137 16.56 1.05 18.53
CA TRP A 137 16.28 0.01 19.52
C TRP A 137 17.40 -0.06 20.54
N VAL A 138 17.03 0.05 21.82
CA VAL A 138 18.00 0.08 22.91
C VAL A 138 18.54 -1.31 23.19
N GLY A 139 19.82 -1.49 22.99
CA GLY A 139 20.52 -2.75 23.24
C GLY A 139 20.72 -3.02 24.74
N ILE A 140 20.35 -4.24 25.18
CA ILE A 140 20.71 -4.75 26.52
C ILE A 140 21.55 -6.01 26.32
N TRP A 141 22.77 -5.99 26.78
CA TRP A 141 23.74 -7.07 26.66
C TRP A 141 23.84 -7.93 27.93
N ASP A 142 23.59 -7.29 29.09
CA ASP A 142 23.55 -7.89 30.41
C ASP A 142 22.64 -7.07 31.33
N GLY A 143 22.29 -7.59 32.50
CA GLY A 143 21.50 -6.89 33.48
C GLY A 143 19.99 -7.12 33.42
N ASP A 144 19.28 -6.42 34.29
CA ASP A 144 17.83 -6.52 34.42
C ASP A 144 17.12 -5.52 33.49
N THR A 145 16.26 -6.06 32.64
CA THR A 145 15.48 -5.30 31.67
C THR A 145 14.67 -4.16 32.30
N LYS A 146 14.17 -4.33 33.53
CA LYS A 146 13.42 -3.29 34.25
C LYS A 146 14.32 -2.12 34.64
N THR A 147 15.51 -2.39 35.12
CA THR A 147 16.50 -1.38 35.50
C THR A 147 16.89 -0.54 34.29
N VAL A 148 17.24 -1.17 33.16
CA VAL A 148 17.60 -0.45 31.92
C VAL A 148 16.45 0.41 31.41
N MET A 149 15.21 -0.06 31.51
CA MET A 149 14.05 0.72 31.11
C MET A 149 13.85 1.97 31.99
N GLN A 150 14.08 1.83 33.31
CA GLN A 150 14.00 2.97 34.24
C GLN A 150 15.11 3.98 33.95
N GLU A 151 16.33 3.54 33.77
CA GLU A 151 17.48 4.39 33.42
C GLU A 151 17.25 5.13 32.09
N HIS A 152 16.65 4.43 31.08
CA HIS A 152 16.29 5.06 29.82
C HIS A 152 15.22 6.13 29.99
N ALA A 153 14.17 5.85 30.79
CA ALA A 153 13.13 6.82 31.10
C ALA A 153 13.69 8.06 31.84
N GLU A 154 14.60 7.85 32.77
CA GLU A 154 15.27 8.94 33.48
C GLU A 154 16.18 9.77 32.55
N LYS A 155 16.92 9.09 31.66
CA LYS A 155 17.86 9.75 30.74
C LYS A 155 17.17 10.55 29.63
N TYR A 156 16.12 9.99 29.04
CA TYR A 156 15.47 10.53 27.83
C TYR A 156 14.05 11.04 28.06
N GLY A 157 13.46 10.80 29.23
CA GLY A 157 12.16 11.35 29.63
C GLY A 157 10.94 10.73 28.97
N TYR A 158 11.09 9.62 28.25
CA TYR A 158 9.97 8.92 27.58
C TYR A 158 10.17 7.40 27.50
N LEU A 159 9.06 6.66 27.47
CA LEU A 159 9.02 5.21 27.26
C LEU A 159 8.17 4.82 26.06
N LYS A 160 7.37 5.74 25.53
CA LYS A 160 6.46 5.46 24.43
C LYS A 160 7.25 5.12 23.17
N ASP A 161 6.82 4.05 22.51
CA ASP A 161 7.42 3.53 21.26
C ASP A 161 8.86 2.96 21.40
N LEU A 162 9.37 2.90 22.63
CA LEU A 162 10.65 2.24 22.90
C LEU A 162 10.59 0.75 22.54
N THR A 163 11.66 0.24 21.95
CA THR A 163 11.89 -1.21 21.79
C THR A 163 13.24 -1.58 22.40
N ILE A 164 13.21 -2.58 23.29
CA ILE A 164 14.43 -3.16 23.87
C ILE A 164 14.87 -4.30 22.98
N ASN A 165 16.16 -4.31 22.59
CA ASN A 165 16.79 -5.35 21.79
C ASN A 165 17.80 -6.12 22.65
N THR A 166 17.57 -7.41 22.90
CA THR A 166 18.38 -8.18 23.86
C THR A 166 18.63 -9.62 23.42
N ASN A 167 19.63 -10.25 24.04
CA ASN A 167 19.88 -11.66 23.87
C ASN A 167 18.71 -12.51 24.37
N ALA A 168 18.31 -13.50 23.59
CA ALA A 168 17.20 -14.40 23.93
C ALA A 168 17.31 -15.04 25.31
N ALA A 169 18.55 -15.30 25.79
CA ALA A 169 18.80 -15.88 27.12
C ALA A 169 18.37 -14.97 28.27
N LEU A 170 18.24 -13.66 28.05
CA LEU A 170 17.79 -12.67 29.03
C LEU A 170 16.28 -12.48 29.03
N ILE A 171 15.56 -13.05 28.07
CA ILE A 171 14.11 -12.90 27.94
C ILE A 171 13.39 -13.94 28.80
N THR A 172 12.75 -13.46 29.87
CA THR A 172 11.83 -14.22 30.71
C THR A 172 10.38 -13.85 30.42
N ASP A 173 9.46 -14.75 30.76
CA ASP A 173 8.02 -14.50 30.61
C ASP A 173 7.57 -13.30 31.47
N GLU A 174 8.18 -13.12 32.65
CA GLU A 174 7.92 -12.00 33.54
C GLU A 174 8.39 -10.66 32.92
N ASN A 175 9.59 -10.61 32.38
CA ASN A 175 10.12 -9.40 31.73
C ASN A 175 9.31 -9.02 30.49
N ALA A 176 8.92 -10.00 29.67
CA ALA A 176 8.11 -9.77 28.50
C ALA A 176 6.69 -9.26 28.85
N ALA A 177 6.07 -9.80 29.90
CA ALA A 177 4.79 -9.32 30.39
C ALA A 177 4.89 -7.88 30.92
N TYR A 178 5.90 -7.60 31.73
CA TYR A 178 6.14 -6.27 32.26
C TYR A 178 6.34 -5.20 31.19
N LEU A 179 7.17 -5.46 30.16
CA LEU A 179 7.39 -4.52 29.06
C LEU A 179 6.11 -4.26 28.27
N ARG A 180 5.34 -5.31 28.02
CA ARG A 180 4.04 -5.21 27.32
C ARG A 180 3.05 -4.33 28.08
N GLU A 181 2.95 -4.49 29.41
CA GLU A 181 2.08 -3.66 30.27
C GLU A 181 2.45 -2.17 30.20
N HIS A 182 3.72 -1.86 29.96
CA HIS A 182 4.23 -0.49 29.83
C HIS A 182 4.29 0.02 28.39
N GLY A 183 3.78 -0.75 27.40
CA GLY A 183 3.78 -0.34 26.00
C GLY A 183 5.17 -0.36 25.34
N VAL A 184 6.15 -1.06 25.94
CA VAL A 184 7.52 -1.18 25.44
C VAL A 184 7.65 -2.43 24.58
N GLY A 185 8.23 -2.28 23.37
CA GLY A 185 8.53 -3.40 22.48
C GLY A 185 9.70 -4.23 22.99
N LEU A 186 9.69 -5.53 22.67
CA LEU A 186 10.76 -6.46 23.00
C LEU A 186 11.23 -7.19 21.75
N SER A 187 12.51 -7.02 21.40
CA SER A 187 13.22 -7.69 20.31
C SER A 187 14.23 -8.66 20.86
N GLY A 188 14.24 -9.88 20.33
CA GLY A 188 15.16 -10.93 20.76
C GLY A 188 16.07 -11.44 19.65
N TRP A 189 17.36 -11.63 19.95
CA TRP A 189 18.38 -12.17 19.05
C TRP A 189 19.29 -13.19 19.75
N THR A 190 19.94 -14.15 19.10
CA THR A 190 19.57 -14.72 17.80
C THR A 190 18.77 -15.99 18.06
N ILE A 191 17.57 -16.07 17.58
CA ILE A 191 16.62 -17.15 17.87
C ILE A 191 16.43 -17.95 16.59
N SER A 192 16.98 -19.18 16.48
CA SER A 192 17.00 -19.90 15.20
C SER A 192 16.55 -21.37 15.28
N ASN A 193 16.42 -21.94 16.49
CA ASN A 193 15.86 -23.27 16.62
C ASN A 193 14.34 -23.23 16.78
N GLU A 194 13.65 -24.25 16.31
CA GLU A 194 12.18 -24.30 16.26
C GLU A 194 11.52 -24.15 17.64
N ALA A 195 12.08 -24.77 18.69
CA ALA A 195 11.50 -24.73 20.02
C ALA A 195 11.48 -23.31 20.61
N ASP A 196 12.59 -22.59 20.47
CA ASP A 196 12.70 -21.21 20.93
C ASP A 196 11.85 -20.28 20.05
N LEU A 197 11.84 -20.47 18.73
CA LEU A 197 10.97 -19.71 17.83
C LEU A 197 9.50 -19.86 18.25
N ARG A 198 9.01 -21.08 18.47
CA ARG A 198 7.65 -21.34 18.94
C ARG A 198 7.37 -20.69 20.30
N ARG A 199 8.32 -20.74 21.23
CA ARG A 199 8.20 -20.12 22.55
C ARG A 199 8.03 -18.61 22.42
N PHE A 200 8.94 -17.95 21.73
CA PHE A 200 8.97 -16.49 21.64
C PHE A 200 7.87 -15.90 20.76
N LEU A 201 7.42 -16.64 19.73
CA LEU A 201 6.22 -16.29 18.97
C LEU A 201 4.94 -16.34 19.83
N LYS A 202 4.78 -17.37 20.67
CA LYS A 202 3.66 -17.46 21.65
C LYS A 202 3.74 -16.36 22.71
N LEU A 203 4.96 -15.98 23.11
CA LEU A 203 5.18 -14.89 24.05
C LEU A 203 4.85 -13.52 23.44
N GLY A 204 4.78 -13.42 22.10
CA GLY A 204 4.40 -12.22 21.38
C GLY A 204 5.46 -11.13 21.42
N LEU A 205 6.73 -11.47 21.14
CA LEU A 205 7.79 -10.49 20.97
C LEU A 205 7.45 -9.54 19.82
N THR A 206 7.89 -8.29 19.94
CA THR A 206 7.77 -7.30 18.87
C THR A 206 8.57 -7.70 17.65
N ASN A 207 9.78 -8.26 17.87
CA ASN A 207 10.68 -8.72 16.83
C ASN A 207 11.47 -9.95 17.24
N ILE A 208 11.78 -10.81 16.26
CA ILE A 208 12.71 -11.92 16.37
C ILE A 208 13.77 -11.81 15.27
N THR A 209 15.04 -11.65 15.67
CA THR A 209 16.17 -11.74 14.75
C THR A 209 16.64 -13.21 14.69
N THR A 210 16.69 -13.77 13.47
CA THR A 210 16.91 -15.21 13.25
C THR A 210 17.80 -15.51 12.05
N ARG A 211 18.53 -16.63 12.11
CA ARG A 211 19.26 -17.20 10.96
C ARG A 211 18.40 -18.08 10.07
N THR A 212 17.17 -18.37 10.48
CA THR A 212 16.21 -19.21 9.77
C THR A 212 14.88 -18.46 9.52
N PRO A 213 14.91 -17.35 8.77
CA PRO A 213 13.73 -16.50 8.60
C PRO A 213 12.57 -17.20 7.93
N LYS A 214 12.80 -18.11 6.97
CA LYS A 214 11.72 -18.90 6.35
C LYS A 214 10.97 -19.76 7.36
N LEU A 215 11.70 -20.44 8.25
CA LEU A 215 11.12 -21.23 9.33
C LEU A 215 10.35 -20.32 10.31
N ALA A 216 10.93 -19.19 10.71
CA ALA A 216 10.29 -18.26 11.64
C ALA A 216 8.98 -17.69 11.08
N LEU A 217 8.94 -17.34 9.80
CA LEU A 217 7.73 -16.88 9.11
C LEU A 217 6.65 -17.96 9.08
N ALA A 218 7.00 -19.19 8.71
CA ALA A 218 6.05 -20.30 8.69
C ALA A 218 5.46 -20.58 10.09
N LEU A 219 6.27 -20.54 11.14
CA LEU A 219 5.83 -20.74 12.52
C LEU A 219 5.00 -19.56 13.04
N ARG A 220 5.34 -18.32 12.64
CA ARG A 220 4.52 -17.15 12.94
C ARG A 220 3.14 -17.29 12.33
N ASP A 221 3.06 -17.65 11.07
CA ASP A 221 1.79 -17.80 10.36
C ASP A 221 0.93 -18.92 10.98
N GLU A 222 1.54 -20.00 11.45
CA GLU A 222 0.87 -21.08 12.21
C GLU A 222 0.33 -20.59 13.56
N ILE A 223 1.12 -19.81 14.31
CA ILE A 223 0.84 -19.48 15.72
C ILE A 223 0.02 -18.19 15.86
N GLN A 224 0.34 -17.17 15.07
CA GLN A 224 -0.25 -15.84 15.18
C GLN A 224 -1.21 -15.50 14.04
N GLY A 225 -1.26 -16.32 12.99
CA GLY A 225 -1.95 -16.06 11.74
C GLY A 225 -1.10 -15.29 10.73
N THR A 226 -1.52 -15.32 9.47
CA THR A 226 -0.82 -14.62 8.38
C THR A 226 -1.13 -13.12 8.41
N PRO A 227 -0.24 -12.25 7.91
CA PRO A 227 -0.57 -10.83 7.73
C PRO A 227 -1.86 -10.61 6.94
N ALA A 228 -2.09 -11.40 5.90
CA ALA A 228 -3.32 -11.35 5.11
C ALA A 228 -4.55 -11.67 5.97
N SER A 229 -4.53 -12.71 6.83
CA SER A 229 -5.65 -13.04 7.73
C SER A 229 -5.98 -11.93 8.75
N ARG A 230 -5.07 -10.96 8.92
CA ARG A 230 -5.24 -9.75 9.72
C ARG A 230 -5.67 -8.53 8.88
N GLY A 231 -6.02 -8.74 7.60
CA GLY A 231 -6.47 -7.68 6.72
C GLY A 231 -5.37 -6.72 6.23
N LEU A 232 -4.10 -7.11 6.35
CA LEU A 232 -3.00 -6.31 5.82
C LEU A 232 -2.97 -6.37 4.29
N VAL A 233 -2.73 -5.22 3.69
CA VAL A 233 -2.62 -5.06 2.24
C VAL A 233 -1.16 -4.81 1.85
N PRO A 234 -0.55 -5.60 0.95
CA PRO A 234 0.80 -5.37 0.44
C PRO A 234 0.79 -4.26 -0.62
N GLU A 235 0.54 -3.02 -0.20
CA GLU A 235 0.31 -1.86 -1.06
C GLU A 235 1.40 -1.64 -2.09
N ALA A 236 2.67 -1.68 -1.68
CA ALA A 236 3.80 -1.42 -2.57
C ALA A 236 3.89 -2.41 -3.74
N GLN A 237 3.55 -3.69 -3.51
CA GLN A 237 3.53 -4.70 -4.57
C GLN A 237 2.33 -4.51 -5.49
N ILE A 238 1.15 -4.21 -4.93
CA ILE A 238 -0.05 -3.91 -5.72
C ILE A 238 0.17 -2.64 -6.55
N GLU A 239 0.73 -1.57 -5.97
CA GLU A 239 1.11 -0.35 -6.70
C GLU A 239 2.06 -0.67 -7.85
N SER A 240 3.10 -1.47 -7.62
CA SER A 240 4.05 -1.87 -8.68
C SER A 240 3.37 -2.58 -9.84
N LEU A 241 2.39 -3.46 -9.55
CA LEU A 241 1.58 -4.13 -10.59
C LEU A 241 0.70 -3.12 -11.35
N ILE A 242 -0.01 -2.24 -10.65
CA ILE A 242 -0.90 -1.24 -11.25
C ILE A 242 -0.10 -0.25 -12.13
N ARG A 243 1.05 0.25 -11.65
CA ARG A 243 1.94 1.11 -12.44
C ARG A 243 2.51 0.40 -13.66
N THR A 244 2.84 -0.90 -13.54
CA THR A 244 3.33 -1.68 -14.68
C THR A 244 2.21 -1.90 -15.70
N ALA A 245 0.98 -2.17 -15.27
CA ALA A 245 -0.20 -2.26 -16.12
C ALA A 245 -0.41 -0.94 -16.91
N GLY A 246 -0.32 0.21 -16.23
CA GLY A 246 -0.40 1.51 -16.90
C GLY A 246 0.74 1.78 -17.89
N ARG A 247 1.95 1.28 -17.63
CA ARG A 247 3.05 1.33 -18.61
C ARG A 247 2.77 0.46 -19.84
N ILE A 248 2.20 -0.73 -19.64
CA ILE A 248 1.75 -1.59 -20.75
C ILE A 248 0.72 -0.84 -21.59
N MET A 249 -0.30 -0.23 -20.95
CA MET A 249 -1.30 0.59 -21.62
C MET A 249 -0.67 1.72 -22.45
N ARG A 250 0.26 2.48 -21.89
CA ARG A 250 0.95 3.57 -22.62
C ARG A 250 1.84 3.11 -23.75
N SER A 251 2.34 1.89 -23.74
CA SER A 251 3.23 1.36 -24.78
C SER A 251 2.51 0.91 -26.03
N VAL A 252 1.17 1.00 -26.08
CA VAL A 252 0.36 0.53 -27.20
C VAL A 252 0.48 1.47 -28.40
N PRO A 253 0.90 0.96 -29.58
CA PRO A 253 0.94 1.77 -30.81
C PRO A 253 -0.46 2.24 -31.24
N ASP A 254 -0.54 3.43 -31.85
CA ASP A 254 -1.81 4.01 -32.33
C ASP A 254 -2.56 3.09 -33.31
N GLU A 255 -1.85 2.38 -34.17
CA GLU A 255 -2.41 1.45 -35.15
C GLU A 255 -3.17 0.29 -34.49
N VAL A 256 -2.74 -0.12 -33.30
CA VAL A 256 -3.38 -1.19 -32.54
C VAL A 256 -4.56 -0.64 -31.74
N ARG A 257 -4.44 0.55 -31.15
CA ARG A 257 -5.54 1.21 -30.42
C ARG A 257 -6.77 1.45 -31.30
N ASN A 258 -6.55 1.73 -32.58
CA ASN A 258 -7.60 2.06 -33.55
C ASN A 258 -8.31 0.83 -34.15
N ASN A 259 -8.08 -0.38 -33.62
CA ASN A 259 -8.79 -1.59 -34.07
C ASN A 259 -9.58 -2.25 -32.92
N PRO A 260 -10.65 -1.59 -32.41
CA PRO A 260 -11.43 -2.09 -31.29
C PRO A 260 -12.48 -3.12 -31.74
N GLU A 261 -12.83 -4.01 -30.85
CA GLU A 261 -14.00 -4.90 -30.98
C GLU A 261 -15.19 -4.31 -30.19
N SER A 262 -16.40 -4.39 -30.75
CA SER A 262 -17.60 -3.91 -30.05
C SER A 262 -18.15 -5.01 -29.14
N LYS A 263 -18.35 -4.70 -27.84
CA LYS A 263 -18.98 -5.60 -26.86
C LYS A 263 -20.52 -5.56 -26.96
N GLU A 264 -21.09 -4.40 -26.65
CA GLU A 264 -22.55 -4.16 -26.69
C GLU A 264 -22.83 -2.71 -27.10
N GLY A 265 -23.69 -2.57 -28.11
CA GLY A 265 -24.04 -1.24 -28.60
C GLY A 265 -22.92 -0.53 -29.36
N SER A 266 -23.21 0.68 -29.85
CA SER A 266 -22.32 1.43 -30.75
C SER A 266 -21.18 2.17 -30.06
N ALA A 267 -21.07 2.10 -28.73
CA ALA A 267 -20.09 2.84 -27.94
C ALA A 267 -19.42 2.04 -26.81
N ASN A 268 -19.67 0.73 -26.73
CA ASN A 268 -18.99 -0.15 -25.76
C ASN A 268 -17.93 -0.98 -26.47
N PHE A 269 -16.68 -0.62 -26.29
CA PHE A 269 -15.54 -1.21 -26.99
C PHE A 269 -14.60 -1.93 -26.02
N VAL A 270 -13.86 -2.85 -26.58
CA VAL A 270 -12.73 -3.52 -25.93
C VAL A 270 -11.56 -3.58 -26.92
N THR A 271 -10.37 -3.52 -26.42
CA THR A 271 -9.18 -3.76 -27.20
C THR A 271 -8.49 -5.03 -26.73
N ALA A 272 -7.66 -5.65 -27.57
CA ALA A 272 -6.83 -6.78 -27.13
C ALA A 272 -5.90 -6.42 -25.94
N TYR A 273 -5.74 -5.14 -25.67
CA TYR A 273 -4.92 -4.65 -24.55
C TYR A 273 -5.68 -4.58 -23.23
N ASP A 274 -6.99 -4.32 -23.24
CA ASP A 274 -7.83 -4.45 -22.03
C ASP A 274 -7.69 -5.88 -21.46
N VAL A 275 -7.86 -6.88 -22.30
CA VAL A 275 -7.68 -8.30 -21.91
C VAL A 275 -6.23 -8.57 -21.43
N LYS A 276 -5.22 -8.08 -22.17
CA LYS A 276 -3.81 -8.29 -21.80
C LYS A 276 -3.43 -7.65 -20.49
N VAL A 277 -3.90 -6.44 -20.23
CA VAL A 277 -3.68 -5.72 -18.96
C VAL A 277 -4.40 -6.43 -17.83
N GLN A 278 -5.64 -6.86 -18.04
CA GLN A 278 -6.39 -7.65 -17.06
C GLN A 278 -5.67 -8.94 -16.67
N GLU A 279 -5.23 -9.72 -17.64
CA GLU A 279 -4.49 -10.98 -17.40
C GLU A 279 -3.18 -10.73 -16.65
N PHE A 280 -2.44 -9.68 -17.02
CA PHE A 280 -1.22 -9.28 -16.30
C PHE A 280 -1.52 -8.98 -14.83
N LEU A 281 -2.56 -8.19 -14.54
CA LEU A 281 -2.97 -7.86 -13.18
C LEU A 281 -3.44 -9.10 -12.41
N LYS A 282 -4.34 -9.91 -12.99
CA LYS A 282 -4.84 -11.13 -12.35
C LYS A 282 -3.71 -12.08 -11.97
N ASN A 283 -2.76 -12.31 -12.88
CA ASN A 283 -1.60 -13.18 -12.61
C ASN A 283 -0.72 -12.64 -11.47
N GLY A 284 -0.38 -11.36 -11.50
CA GLY A 284 0.45 -10.74 -10.45
C GLY A 284 -0.25 -10.68 -9.09
N LEU A 285 -1.54 -10.38 -9.07
CA LEU A 285 -2.34 -10.34 -7.85
C LEU A 285 -2.60 -11.74 -7.27
N ALA A 286 -2.77 -12.77 -8.13
CA ALA A 286 -2.87 -14.15 -7.66
C ALA A 286 -1.58 -14.67 -7.02
N GLU A 287 -0.41 -14.18 -7.44
CA GLU A 287 0.85 -14.48 -6.75
C GLU A 287 0.89 -13.87 -5.33
N LEU A 288 0.24 -12.72 -5.10
CA LEU A 288 0.15 -12.07 -3.78
C LEU A 288 -0.94 -12.69 -2.91
N TYR A 289 -2.05 -13.07 -3.51
CA TYR A 289 -3.23 -13.64 -2.86
C TYR A 289 -3.70 -14.91 -3.60
N PRO A 290 -3.08 -16.08 -3.36
CA PRO A 290 -3.40 -17.31 -4.12
C PRO A 290 -4.86 -17.77 -4.02
N GLU A 291 -5.54 -17.45 -2.90
CA GLU A 291 -6.94 -17.82 -2.66
C GLU A 291 -7.94 -16.73 -3.09
N ALA A 292 -7.47 -15.61 -3.65
CA ALA A 292 -8.36 -14.53 -4.03
C ALA A 292 -9.19 -14.90 -5.27
N THR A 293 -10.42 -14.42 -5.29
CA THR A 293 -11.27 -14.42 -6.48
C THR A 293 -11.15 -13.10 -7.23
N PHE A 294 -11.56 -13.09 -8.51
CA PHE A 294 -11.48 -11.90 -9.36
C PHE A 294 -12.85 -11.58 -9.93
N PHE A 295 -13.22 -10.31 -9.93
CA PHE A 295 -14.37 -9.76 -10.62
C PHE A 295 -13.88 -8.60 -11.50
N ALA A 296 -13.73 -8.88 -12.78
CA ALA A 296 -13.06 -7.97 -13.69
C ALA A 296 -13.91 -7.72 -14.95
N GLU A 297 -13.75 -6.54 -15.53
CA GLU A 297 -14.59 -6.07 -16.65
C GLU A 297 -14.61 -7.04 -17.83
N GLU A 298 -13.44 -7.59 -18.22
CA GLU A 298 -13.31 -8.44 -19.41
C GLU A 298 -13.74 -9.90 -19.18
N ASP A 299 -14.15 -10.27 -17.95
CA ASP A 299 -14.71 -11.60 -17.66
C ASP A 299 -16.18 -11.74 -18.12
N GLY A 300 -16.84 -10.62 -18.51
CA GLY A 300 -18.19 -10.62 -19.05
C GLY A 300 -19.31 -10.74 -18.02
N GLU A 301 -19.00 -10.81 -16.73
CA GLU A 301 -19.99 -10.78 -15.64
C GLU A 301 -20.23 -9.34 -15.20
N SER A 302 -21.48 -8.89 -15.17
CA SER A 302 -21.83 -7.55 -14.65
C SER A 302 -22.45 -7.56 -13.24
N ARG A 303 -22.76 -8.75 -12.71
CA ARG A 303 -23.40 -8.94 -11.41
C ARG A 303 -22.76 -10.10 -10.68
N ARG A 304 -22.41 -9.92 -9.41
CA ARG A 304 -21.80 -10.95 -8.57
C ARG A 304 -22.11 -10.75 -7.10
N SER A 305 -22.35 -11.84 -6.38
CA SER A 305 -22.36 -11.86 -4.90
C SER A 305 -20.99 -12.21 -4.39
N PHE A 306 -20.53 -11.51 -3.37
CA PHE A 306 -19.24 -11.75 -2.74
C PHE A 306 -19.43 -12.60 -1.47
N GLY A 307 -18.60 -13.65 -1.32
CA GLY A 307 -18.55 -14.54 -0.15
C GLY A 307 -17.42 -14.15 0.80
N GLU A 308 -17.01 -15.12 1.61
CA GLU A 308 -15.83 -15.02 2.46
C GLU A 308 -14.53 -14.99 1.62
N GLY A 309 -13.48 -14.39 2.19
CA GLY A 309 -12.16 -14.30 1.59
C GLY A 309 -11.95 -13.06 0.73
N TYR A 310 -10.84 -13.07 0.00
CA TYR A 310 -10.40 -11.93 -0.81
C TYR A 310 -11.01 -11.95 -2.20
N THR A 311 -11.45 -10.77 -2.68
CA THR A 311 -11.89 -10.57 -4.06
C THR A 311 -11.27 -9.29 -4.61
N PHE A 312 -10.60 -9.38 -5.74
CA PHE A 312 -10.16 -8.22 -6.52
C PHE A 312 -11.25 -7.82 -7.51
N ILE A 313 -11.53 -6.52 -7.57
CA ILE A 313 -12.39 -5.90 -8.58
C ILE A 313 -11.49 -5.06 -9.47
N ILE A 314 -11.49 -5.35 -10.80
CA ILE A 314 -10.51 -4.78 -11.73
C ILE A 314 -11.19 -4.16 -12.93
N ASP A 315 -10.83 -2.91 -13.22
CA ASP A 315 -10.97 -2.31 -14.54
C ASP A 315 -9.56 -2.13 -15.13
N PRO A 316 -9.24 -2.87 -16.20
CA PRO A 316 -7.90 -2.82 -16.79
C PRO A 316 -7.61 -1.49 -17.49
N ILE A 317 -8.61 -0.87 -18.13
CA ILE A 317 -8.50 0.42 -18.84
C ILE A 317 -9.80 1.21 -18.69
N ASP A 318 -10.04 1.83 -17.53
CA ASP A 318 -11.15 2.75 -17.36
C ASP A 318 -11.04 3.91 -18.36
N GLY A 319 -12.08 4.11 -19.15
CA GLY A 319 -12.08 5.09 -20.25
C GLY A 319 -11.53 4.53 -21.56
N THR A 320 -11.91 3.31 -21.96
CA THR A 320 -11.50 2.63 -23.21
C THR A 320 -11.70 3.51 -24.45
N THR A 321 -12.79 4.28 -24.53
CA THR A 321 -13.01 5.24 -25.65
C THR A 321 -11.91 6.29 -25.71
N ASN A 322 -11.50 6.85 -24.57
CA ASN A 322 -10.40 7.82 -24.51
C ASN A 322 -9.08 7.18 -24.94
N PHE A 323 -8.85 5.95 -24.46
CA PHE A 323 -7.67 5.17 -24.81
C PHE A 323 -7.56 4.95 -26.32
N MET A 324 -8.63 4.48 -26.96
CA MET A 324 -8.69 4.31 -28.42
C MET A 324 -8.46 5.58 -29.19
N CYS A 325 -9.05 6.70 -28.75
CA CYS A 325 -8.93 7.98 -29.42
C CYS A 325 -7.61 8.72 -29.12
N GLY A 326 -6.73 8.18 -28.27
CA GLY A 326 -5.50 8.86 -27.85
C GLY A 326 -5.76 10.11 -27.01
N TYR A 327 -6.90 10.18 -26.30
CA TYR A 327 -7.30 11.38 -25.54
C TYR A 327 -6.51 11.53 -24.22
N ASN A 328 -5.68 10.55 -23.87
CA ASN A 328 -4.76 10.57 -22.72
C ASN A 328 -5.45 10.84 -21.36
N THR A 329 -6.63 10.27 -21.18
CA THR A 329 -7.41 10.32 -19.93
C THR A 329 -8.05 8.95 -19.72
N SER A 330 -7.28 8.00 -19.24
CA SER A 330 -7.68 6.63 -18.92
C SER A 330 -6.85 6.13 -17.77
N ALA A 331 -7.35 5.18 -16.99
CA ALA A 331 -6.70 4.70 -15.81
C ALA A 331 -6.75 3.18 -15.69
N VAL A 332 -5.86 2.63 -14.86
CA VAL A 332 -5.95 1.27 -14.31
C VAL A 332 -6.58 1.35 -12.94
N SER A 333 -7.63 0.57 -12.67
CA SER A 333 -8.36 0.59 -11.41
C SER A 333 -8.40 -0.80 -10.77
N VAL A 334 -7.98 -0.91 -9.51
CA VAL A 334 -7.96 -2.15 -8.73
C VAL A 334 -8.52 -1.91 -7.33
N GLY A 335 -9.65 -2.53 -7.03
CA GLY A 335 -10.22 -2.62 -5.68
C GLY A 335 -9.96 -3.98 -5.05
N LEU A 336 -9.83 -4.04 -3.72
CA LEU A 336 -9.72 -5.28 -2.96
C LEU A 336 -10.79 -5.33 -1.87
N LEU A 337 -11.51 -6.44 -1.82
CA LEU A 337 -12.48 -6.76 -0.79
C LEU A 337 -11.95 -7.88 0.09
N LEU A 338 -12.32 -7.83 1.37
CA LEU A 338 -12.26 -8.96 2.32
C LEU A 338 -13.67 -9.19 2.84
N ASP A 339 -14.17 -10.42 2.70
CA ASP A 339 -15.53 -10.81 3.11
C ASP A 339 -16.61 -9.86 2.56
N GLY A 340 -16.47 -9.46 1.30
CA GLY A 340 -17.38 -8.54 0.62
C GLY A 340 -17.25 -7.06 1.03
N GLN A 341 -16.35 -6.73 1.95
CA GLN A 341 -16.10 -5.36 2.40
C GLN A 341 -14.87 -4.77 1.71
N SER A 342 -14.99 -3.57 1.14
CA SER A 342 -13.85 -2.89 0.54
C SER A 342 -12.80 -2.54 1.59
N ILE A 343 -11.55 -2.95 1.33
CA ILE A 343 -10.40 -2.69 2.22
C ILE A 343 -9.28 -1.91 1.55
N PHE A 344 -9.22 -1.88 0.22
CA PHE A 344 -8.20 -1.16 -0.53
C PHE A 344 -8.74 -0.69 -1.88
N GLY A 345 -8.22 0.45 -2.34
CA GLY A 345 -8.39 0.97 -3.69
C GLY A 345 -7.08 1.54 -4.22
N GLY A 346 -6.70 1.17 -5.44
CA GLY A 346 -5.56 1.72 -6.17
C GLY A 346 -5.96 2.10 -7.60
N ILE A 347 -5.72 3.34 -7.99
CA ILE A 347 -6.02 3.86 -9.34
C ILE A 347 -4.79 4.60 -9.87
N TYR A 348 -4.39 4.30 -11.10
CA TYR A 348 -3.23 4.93 -11.71
C TYR A 348 -3.57 5.60 -13.04
N ASP A 349 -3.31 6.91 -13.11
CA ASP A 349 -3.29 7.68 -14.35
C ASP A 349 -1.86 7.64 -14.94
N PRO A 350 -1.59 6.84 -15.97
CA PRO A 350 -0.24 6.72 -16.52
C PRO A 350 0.17 7.91 -17.38
N TYR A 351 -0.74 8.80 -17.72
CA TYR A 351 -0.46 9.99 -18.54
C TYR A 351 0.05 11.16 -17.70
N ARG A 352 -0.42 11.24 -16.42
CA ARG A 352 0.02 12.25 -15.45
C ARG A 352 0.99 11.70 -14.42
N ASP A 353 1.25 10.37 -14.45
CA ASP A 353 2.01 9.64 -13.43
C ASP A 353 1.46 9.87 -12.02
N GLU A 354 0.14 9.79 -11.89
CA GLU A 354 -0.58 9.95 -10.63
C GLU A 354 -1.15 8.61 -10.16
N TYR A 355 -0.67 8.14 -9.02
CA TYR A 355 -1.19 6.96 -8.35
C TYR A 355 -2.00 7.37 -7.13
N PHE A 356 -3.30 7.11 -7.17
CA PHE A 356 -4.23 7.33 -6.06
C PHE A 356 -4.42 6.01 -5.32
N SER A 357 -4.30 6.04 -3.99
CA SER A 357 -4.48 4.85 -3.17
C SER A 357 -5.11 5.15 -1.83
N ALA A 358 -5.77 4.14 -1.28
CA ALA A 358 -6.24 4.13 0.10
C ALA A 358 -6.35 2.70 0.62
N VAL A 359 -6.00 2.53 1.89
CA VAL A 359 -6.37 1.37 2.71
C VAL A 359 -7.37 1.84 3.75
N LYS A 360 -8.42 1.07 3.98
CA LYS A 360 -9.48 1.39 4.94
C LYS A 360 -8.91 1.73 6.32
N GLY A 361 -9.24 2.93 6.83
CA GLY A 361 -8.78 3.45 8.12
C GLY A 361 -7.37 4.07 8.11
N GLN A 362 -6.72 4.23 6.93
CA GLN A 362 -5.36 4.76 6.84
C GLN A 362 -5.27 6.10 6.09
N GLY A 363 -6.39 6.61 5.58
CA GLY A 363 -6.45 7.81 4.76
C GLY A 363 -6.22 7.53 3.27
N ALA A 364 -6.33 8.58 2.46
CA ALA A 364 -6.15 8.53 1.02
C ALA A 364 -4.93 9.33 0.57
N PHE A 365 -4.26 8.86 -0.48
CA PHE A 365 -2.99 9.43 -0.96
C PHE A 365 -2.98 9.55 -2.48
N CYS A 366 -2.21 10.55 -2.96
CA CYS A 366 -1.79 10.66 -4.35
C CYS A 366 -0.25 10.71 -4.39
N ASN A 367 0.38 9.71 -5.00
CA ASN A 367 1.84 9.55 -4.99
C ASN A 367 2.45 9.70 -3.57
N GLY A 368 1.84 9.06 -2.58
CA GLY A 368 2.26 9.12 -1.17
C GLY A 368 1.92 10.43 -0.42
N THR A 369 1.41 11.45 -1.11
CA THR A 369 0.97 12.70 -0.48
C THR A 369 -0.48 12.57 -0.03
N PRO A 370 -0.83 12.85 1.24
CA PRO A 370 -2.22 12.80 1.72
C PRO A 370 -3.14 13.71 0.92
N ILE A 371 -4.32 13.20 0.57
CA ILE A 371 -5.37 13.96 -0.14
C ILE A 371 -6.66 14.01 0.68
N ARG A 372 -7.49 15.00 0.37
CA ARG A 372 -8.83 15.16 0.95
C ARG A 372 -9.77 15.85 -0.03
N VAL A 373 -11.06 15.61 0.15
CA VAL A 373 -12.10 16.32 -0.61
C VAL A 373 -12.07 17.82 -0.37
N SER A 374 -12.60 18.58 -1.32
CA SER A 374 -12.72 20.03 -1.23
C SER A 374 -13.78 20.45 -0.20
N ASP A 375 -13.56 21.60 0.46
CA ASP A 375 -14.54 22.30 1.29
C ASP A 375 -15.14 23.56 0.61
N ARG A 376 -14.87 23.74 -0.70
CA ARG A 376 -15.34 24.89 -1.48
C ARG A 376 -16.86 25.04 -1.41
N PRO A 377 -17.38 26.27 -1.46
CA PRO A 377 -18.81 26.50 -1.71
C PRO A 377 -19.22 25.93 -3.06
N VAL A 378 -20.38 25.27 -3.15
CA VAL A 378 -20.88 24.60 -4.36
C VAL A 378 -20.89 25.51 -5.57
N ALA A 379 -21.34 26.78 -5.42
CA ALA A 379 -21.34 27.77 -6.50
C ALA A 379 -19.94 28.18 -7.03
N ARG A 380 -18.87 27.72 -6.40
CA ARG A 380 -17.48 27.88 -6.87
C ARG A 380 -16.83 26.56 -7.22
N GLY A 381 -17.59 25.47 -7.09
CA GLY A 381 -17.14 24.10 -7.31
C GLY A 381 -17.32 23.66 -8.75
N ILE A 382 -16.59 22.61 -9.11
CA ILE A 382 -16.70 21.92 -10.41
C ILE A 382 -17.42 20.60 -10.18
N VAL A 383 -18.41 20.29 -11.03
CA VAL A 383 -19.02 18.97 -11.09
C VAL A 383 -18.51 18.18 -12.29
N SER A 384 -18.02 16.96 -12.08
CA SER A 384 -17.79 16.01 -13.17
C SER A 384 -19.07 15.26 -13.50
N ILE A 385 -19.26 14.95 -14.79
CA ILE A 385 -20.48 14.30 -15.28
C ILE A 385 -20.10 13.13 -16.19
N GLY A 386 -20.61 11.97 -15.89
CA GLY A 386 -20.55 10.82 -16.78
C GLY A 386 -21.82 10.73 -17.65
N ALA A 387 -21.72 10.08 -18.78
CA ALA A 387 -22.75 10.08 -19.80
C ALA A 387 -23.29 8.70 -20.16
N ALA A 388 -22.81 7.62 -19.52
CA ALA A 388 -23.16 6.24 -19.85
C ALA A 388 -23.27 6.02 -21.38
N PRO A 389 -22.20 6.18 -22.17
CA PRO A 389 -22.27 6.30 -23.65
C PRO A 389 -22.85 5.05 -24.31
N TYR A 390 -22.75 3.90 -23.69
CA TYR A 390 -23.34 2.65 -24.14
C TYR A 390 -24.89 2.57 -23.92
N ARG A 391 -25.47 3.53 -23.19
CA ARG A 391 -26.92 3.70 -22.98
C ARG A 391 -27.45 5.00 -23.62
N LYS A 392 -26.71 5.63 -24.53
CA LYS A 392 -27.07 6.93 -25.11
C LYS A 392 -28.46 6.94 -25.80
N ASP A 393 -28.84 5.83 -26.43
CA ASP A 393 -30.14 5.74 -27.12
C ASP A 393 -31.37 5.87 -26.18
N THR A 394 -31.16 5.60 -24.87
CA THR A 394 -32.20 5.65 -23.85
C THR A 394 -32.03 6.81 -22.86
N LEU A 395 -30.80 7.27 -22.65
CA LEU A 395 -30.48 8.21 -21.58
C LEU A 395 -30.01 9.59 -22.04
N ALA A 396 -29.78 9.83 -23.33
CA ALA A 396 -29.22 11.10 -23.82
C ALA A 396 -29.97 12.34 -23.32
N ASP A 397 -31.31 12.37 -23.50
CA ASP A 397 -32.13 13.50 -23.07
C ASP A 397 -32.11 13.69 -21.54
N THR A 398 -32.15 12.59 -20.79
CA THR A 398 -32.06 12.58 -19.33
C THR A 398 -30.71 13.15 -18.87
N MET A 399 -29.62 12.74 -19.52
CA MET A 399 -28.26 13.22 -19.21
C MET A 399 -28.10 14.71 -19.49
N LEU A 400 -28.58 15.19 -20.62
CA LEU A 400 -28.53 16.62 -20.98
C LEU A 400 -29.34 17.48 -20.00
N ALA A 401 -30.54 17.02 -19.61
CA ALA A 401 -31.37 17.71 -18.64
C ALA A 401 -30.70 17.78 -17.26
N MET A 402 -30.20 16.64 -16.76
CA MET A 402 -29.46 16.56 -15.48
C MET A 402 -28.22 17.44 -15.51
N THR A 403 -27.43 17.40 -16.60
CA THR A 403 -26.24 18.23 -16.78
C THR A 403 -26.61 19.73 -16.70
N GLY A 404 -27.67 20.15 -17.34
CA GLY A 404 -28.15 21.54 -17.31
C GLY A 404 -28.50 22.00 -15.90
N GLU A 405 -29.19 21.18 -15.11
CA GLU A 405 -29.53 21.50 -13.73
C GLU A 405 -28.30 21.55 -12.83
N LEU A 406 -27.34 20.62 -12.99
CA LEU A 406 -26.08 20.62 -12.25
C LEU A 406 -25.23 21.86 -12.60
N PHE A 407 -25.13 22.19 -13.87
CA PHE A 407 -24.42 23.39 -14.33
C PHE A 407 -25.03 24.71 -13.82
N ALA A 408 -26.32 24.74 -13.62
CA ALA A 408 -26.98 25.94 -13.05
C ALA A 408 -26.60 26.22 -11.59
N VAL A 409 -26.07 25.22 -10.88
CA VAL A 409 -25.75 25.30 -9.44
C VAL A 409 -24.22 25.33 -9.17
N PHE A 410 -23.44 24.55 -9.94
CA PHE A 410 -22.00 24.56 -9.87
C PHE A 410 -21.41 25.64 -10.77
N ALA A 411 -20.15 26.05 -10.49
CA ALA A 411 -19.48 27.07 -11.30
C ALA A 411 -19.19 26.60 -12.73
N ASP A 412 -18.91 25.31 -12.90
CA ASP A 412 -18.57 24.72 -14.19
C ASP A 412 -18.74 23.20 -14.13
N PHE A 413 -18.75 22.53 -15.27
CA PHE A 413 -18.77 21.07 -15.34
C PHE A 413 -17.64 20.50 -16.17
N ARG A 414 -17.30 19.22 -15.96
CA ARG A 414 -16.31 18.46 -16.73
C ARG A 414 -16.89 17.13 -17.17
N ARG A 415 -16.40 16.64 -18.31
CA ARG A 415 -16.67 15.29 -18.82
C ARG A 415 -15.32 14.69 -19.22
N SER A 416 -14.66 13.99 -18.29
CA SER A 416 -13.35 13.40 -18.52
C SER A 416 -13.42 12.16 -19.42
N GLY A 417 -14.37 11.28 -19.17
CA GLY A 417 -14.57 10.00 -19.85
C GLY A 417 -13.86 8.82 -19.17
N SER A 418 -13.40 9.02 -17.94
CA SER A 418 -12.83 8.03 -17.04
C SER A 418 -13.49 8.20 -15.67
N ALA A 419 -14.34 7.25 -15.27
CA ALA A 419 -15.08 7.33 -14.03
C ALA A 419 -14.12 7.21 -12.81
N ALA A 420 -13.15 6.32 -12.87
CA ALA A 420 -12.15 6.16 -11.83
C ALA A 420 -11.37 7.46 -11.58
N LEU A 421 -10.95 8.18 -12.65
CA LEU A 421 -10.25 9.46 -12.50
C LEU A 421 -11.19 10.57 -12.01
N ASP A 422 -12.45 10.61 -12.44
CA ASP A 422 -13.41 11.60 -11.95
C ASP A 422 -13.64 11.44 -10.43
N ILE A 423 -13.72 10.19 -9.92
CA ILE A 423 -13.80 9.92 -8.48
C ILE A 423 -12.51 10.36 -7.77
N CYS A 424 -11.33 10.06 -8.33
CA CYS A 424 -10.05 10.52 -7.79
C CYS A 424 -9.93 12.04 -7.74
N HIS A 425 -10.42 12.74 -8.77
CA HIS A 425 -10.44 14.21 -8.79
C HIS A 425 -11.33 14.79 -7.70
N VAL A 426 -12.45 14.13 -7.37
CA VAL A 426 -13.25 14.51 -6.20
C VAL A 426 -12.49 14.24 -4.90
N ALA A 427 -11.87 13.06 -4.76
CA ALA A 427 -11.13 12.68 -3.57
C ALA A 427 -9.95 13.62 -3.25
N CYS A 428 -9.27 14.16 -4.28
CA CYS A 428 -8.17 15.11 -4.09
C CYS A 428 -8.61 16.59 -4.17
N GLY A 429 -9.91 16.87 -4.23
CA GLY A 429 -10.45 18.23 -4.23
C GLY A 429 -10.28 19.01 -5.53
N ARG A 430 -9.93 18.38 -6.65
CA ARG A 430 -9.88 19.02 -7.98
C ARG A 430 -11.29 19.25 -8.53
N SER A 431 -12.20 18.27 -8.35
CA SER A 431 -13.64 18.39 -8.54
C SER A 431 -14.37 18.35 -7.20
N ASP A 432 -15.59 18.80 -7.14
CA ASP A 432 -16.39 18.86 -5.90
C ASP A 432 -17.46 17.79 -5.85
N ALA A 433 -17.94 17.35 -7.01
CA ALA A 433 -18.84 16.21 -7.15
C ALA A 433 -18.61 15.50 -8.50
N PHE A 434 -19.05 14.23 -8.57
CA PHE A 434 -19.16 13.45 -9.81
C PHE A 434 -20.47 12.71 -9.82
N CYS A 435 -21.19 12.73 -10.95
CA CYS A 435 -22.47 12.08 -11.13
C CYS A 435 -22.47 11.26 -12.41
N GLU A 436 -22.86 9.98 -12.33
CA GLU A 436 -23.06 9.13 -13.50
C GLU A 436 -24.29 8.22 -13.34
N PRO A 437 -25.16 8.10 -14.36
CA PRO A 437 -26.41 7.34 -14.25
C PRO A 437 -26.19 5.83 -14.20
N VAL A 438 -25.12 5.31 -14.80
CA VAL A 438 -24.81 3.86 -14.81
C VAL A 438 -23.32 3.66 -14.78
N LEU A 439 -22.84 3.07 -13.69
CA LEU A 439 -21.48 2.57 -13.53
C LEU A 439 -21.50 1.10 -13.14
N SER A 440 -20.57 0.34 -13.65
CA SER A 440 -20.31 -1.02 -13.22
C SER A 440 -19.44 -1.02 -11.95
N PRO A 441 -19.44 -2.10 -11.16
CA PRO A 441 -18.67 -2.15 -9.91
C PRO A 441 -17.18 -1.86 -10.08
N TRP A 442 -16.56 -2.27 -11.18
CA TRP A 442 -15.13 -2.04 -11.44
C TRP A 442 -14.78 -0.57 -11.68
N ASP A 443 -15.75 0.24 -12.20
CA ASP A 443 -15.56 1.68 -12.41
C ASP A 443 -15.42 2.45 -11.09
N PHE A 444 -16.04 1.96 -10.00
CA PHE A 444 -16.13 2.73 -8.74
C PHE A 444 -15.62 1.99 -7.48
N ALA A 445 -15.32 0.69 -7.52
CA ALA A 445 -14.93 -0.04 -6.33
C ALA A 445 -13.67 0.56 -5.66
N ALA A 446 -12.60 0.75 -6.42
CA ALA A 446 -11.36 1.35 -5.93
C ALA A 446 -11.56 2.82 -5.54
N GLY A 447 -12.20 3.60 -6.42
CA GLY A 447 -12.47 5.02 -6.20
C GLY A 447 -13.31 5.29 -4.97
N SER A 448 -14.27 4.41 -4.63
CA SER A 448 -15.10 4.55 -3.44
C SER A 448 -14.32 4.46 -2.14
N VAL A 449 -13.31 3.58 -2.06
CA VAL A 449 -12.41 3.51 -0.90
C VAL A 449 -11.58 4.78 -0.81
N ILE A 450 -10.96 5.19 -1.92
CA ILE A 450 -10.13 6.41 -1.97
C ILE A 450 -10.95 7.64 -1.57
N LEU A 451 -12.17 7.78 -2.10
CA LEU A 451 -13.03 8.90 -1.75
C LEU A 451 -13.46 8.89 -0.28
N SER A 452 -13.85 7.73 0.25
CA SER A 452 -14.25 7.57 1.65
C SER A 452 -13.12 7.96 2.60
N GLU A 453 -11.91 7.46 2.35
CA GLU A 453 -10.71 7.76 3.14
C GLU A 453 -10.26 9.23 2.99
N ALA A 454 -10.61 9.89 1.89
CA ALA A 454 -10.43 11.33 1.69
C ALA A 454 -11.51 12.20 2.36
N GLY A 455 -12.49 11.58 3.04
CA GLY A 455 -13.60 12.27 3.72
C GLY A 455 -14.79 12.62 2.81
N GLY A 456 -14.91 11.97 1.65
CA GLY A 456 -16.03 12.12 0.73
C GLY A 456 -17.18 11.16 1.00
N VAL A 457 -18.26 11.32 0.24
CA VAL A 457 -19.50 10.54 0.31
C VAL A 457 -19.84 9.98 -1.06
N ALA A 458 -20.32 8.74 -1.09
CA ALA A 458 -20.79 8.06 -2.29
C ALA A 458 -22.17 7.40 -2.05
N THR A 459 -23.12 7.63 -2.94
CA THR A 459 -24.45 7.00 -2.91
C THR A 459 -24.97 6.73 -4.32
N ASP A 460 -26.04 5.93 -4.42
CA ASP A 460 -26.86 5.90 -5.62
C ASP A 460 -27.72 7.18 -5.75
N PHE A 461 -28.46 7.32 -6.85
CA PHE A 461 -29.35 8.47 -7.07
C PHE A 461 -30.57 8.51 -6.11
N ALA A 462 -30.90 7.42 -5.44
CA ALA A 462 -31.88 7.38 -4.37
C ALA A 462 -31.31 7.80 -3.00
N GLY A 463 -29.99 7.93 -2.89
CA GLY A 463 -29.27 8.26 -1.65
C GLY A 463 -28.93 7.04 -0.81
N LYS A 464 -29.02 5.82 -1.36
CA LYS A 464 -28.60 4.59 -0.66
C LYS A 464 -27.10 4.36 -0.83
N PRO A 465 -26.44 3.68 0.10
CA PRO A 465 -25.06 3.25 -0.07
C PRO A 465 -24.86 2.42 -1.35
N LEU A 466 -23.76 2.63 -2.04
CA LEU A 466 -23.40 1.84 -3.22
C LEU A 466 -23.14 0.39 -2.83
N THR A 467 -23.56 -0.53 -3.69
CA THR A 467 -23.24 -1.96 -3.59
C THR A 467 -22.33 -2.36 -4.74
N LEU A 468 -21.37 -3.22 -4.46
CA LEU A 468 -20.41 -3.68 -5.48
C LEU A 468 -20.91 -4.89 -6.28
N SER A 469 -22.13 -5.36 -6.00
CA SER A 469 -22.68 -6.60 -6.58
C SER A 469 -23.36 -6.41 -7.95
N ALA A 470 -23.60 -5.18 -8.36
CA ALA A 470 -24.31 -4.86 -9.60
C ALA A 470 -24.02 -3.43 -10.05
N PRO A 471 -24.29 -3.09 -11.33
CA PRO A 471 -24.27 -1.71 -11.80
C PRO A 471 -25.20 -0.81 -10.98
N SER A 472 -24.82 0.46 -10.83
CA SER A 472 -25.54 1.46 -10.04
C SER A 472 -25.48 2.83 -10.68
N SER A 473 -26.47 3.68 -10.40
CA SER A 473 -26.31 5.11 -10.53
C SER A 473 -25.46 5.63 -9.39
N CYS A 474 -24.61 6.63 -9.62
CA CYS A 474 -23.62 7.05 -8.64
C CYS A 474 -23.52 8.56 -8.50
N VAL A 475 -23.51 9.04 -7.26
CA VAL A 475 -23.15 10.41 -6.86
C VAL A 475 -21.99 10.35 -5.88
N PHE A 476 -20.90 11.02 -6.22
CA PHE A 476 -19.71 11.16 -5.38
C PHE A 476 -19.48 12.64 -5.06
N GLY A 477 -19.02 12.97 -3.87
CA GLY A 477 -18.74 14.38 -3.55
C GLY A 477 -18.22 14.58 -2.12
N SER A 478 -17.81 15.82 -1.82
CA SER A 478 -17.71 16.26 -0.43
C SER A 478 -19.12 16.29 0.19
N ALA A 479 -19.25 16.24 1.51
CA ALA A 479 -20.56 16.20 2.16
C ALA A 479 -21.54 17.29 1.67
N LYS A 480 -21.03 18.50 1.39
CA LYS A 480 -21.84 19.63 0.89
C LYS A 480 -22.24 19.45 -0.58
N SER A 481 -21.25 19.17 -1.43
CA SER A 481 -21.47 19.07 -2.88
C SER A 481 -22.25 17.82 -3.24
N HIS A 482 -22.03 16.71 -2.51
CA HIS A 482 -22.79 15.48 -2.66
C HIS A 482 -24.29 15.72 -2.41
N GLY A 483 -24.66 16.38 -1.29
CA GLY A 483 -26.06 16.62 -0.96
C GLY A 483 -26.78 17.42 -2.05
N VAL A 484 -26.16 18.48 -2.56
CA VAL A 484 -26.75 19.32 -3.64
C VAL A 484 -26.84 18.53 -4.95
N ALA A 485 -25.82 17.80 -5.33
CA ALA A 485 -25.82 16.97 -6.54
C ALA A 485 -26.86 15.85 -6.44
N LEU A 486 -26.95 15.19 -5.27
CA LEU A 486 -27.95 14.14 -5.01
C LEU A 486 -29.38 14.64 -5.13
N ASP A 487 -29.72 15.84 -4.62
CA ASP A 487 -31.05 16.40 -4.72
C ASP A 487 -31.47 16.62 -6.19
N ILE A 488 -30.52 16.95 -7.06
CA ILE A 488 -30.75 17.05 -8.51
C ILE A 488 -30.89 15.64 -9.12
N CYS A 489 -29.93 14.76 -8.89
CA CYS A 489 -29.90 13.42 -9.48
C CYS A 489 -31.11 12.57 -9.07
N ARG A 490 -31.62 12.73 -7.85
CA ARG A 490 -32.78 12.00 -7.32
C ARG A 490 -34.03 12.18 -8.19
N LYS A 491 -34.18 13.30 -8.87
CA LYS A 491 -35.31 13.54 -9.80
C LYS A 491 -35.31 12.55 -10.97
N TYR A 492 -34.13 12.08 -11.34
CA TYR A 492 -33.89 11.19 -12.48
C TYR A 492 -33.80 9.71 -12.09
N ALA A 493 -33.74 9.39 -10.80
CA ALA A 493 -33.62 8.02 -10.31
C ALA A 493 -34.67 7.06 -10.91
N PRO A 494 -36.00 7.42 -10.99
CA PRO A 494 -37.00 6.51 -11.55
C PRO A 494 -36.80 6.19 -13.05
N THR A 495 -36.14 7.07 -13.81
CA THR A 495 -35.79 6.81 -15.21
C THR A 495 -34.57 5.91 -15.32
N ILE A 496 -33.57 6.13 -14.48
CA ILE A 496 -32.34 5.37 -14.47
C ILE A 496 -32.55 3.92 -13.97
N GLU A 497 -33.39 3.73 -12.95
CA GLU A 497 -33.75 2.39 -12.43
C GLU A 497 -34.34 1.44 -13.47
N LYS A 498 -34.93 1.98 -14.56
CA LYS A 498 -35.48 1.15 -15.65
C LYS A 498 -34.43 0.59 -16.60
N VAL A 499 -33.18 1.09 -16.54
CA VAL A 499 -32.10 0.70 -17.44
C VAL A 499 -30.92 0.06 -16.70
N LEU A 500 -30.94 0.03 -15.36
CA LEU A 500 -30.07 -0.74 -14.48
C LEU A 500 -30.55 -2.20 -14.37
#